data_dba14739c31723f4055279be4bec2327
#
_entry.id   dba14739c31723f4055279be4bec2327
#
_cell.length_a   1.000
_cell.length_b   1.000
_cell.length_c   1.000
_cell.angle_alpha   90.00
_cell.angle_beta   90.00
_cell.angle_gamma   90.00
#
_symmetry.space_group_name_H-M   'P 1'
#
loop_
_entity.id
_entity.type
_entity.pdbx_description
1 polymer ?
#
loop_
_entity_poly.entity_id
_entity_poly.type
_entity_poly.pdbx_seq_one_letter_code
_entity_poly.pdbx_strand_id
1 'polypeptide(L)'
;MISSTLAVQNIVTDQREIMHRKAKPHPAMFVQNAEVEVTLEAANSELWIENSFVGRDWTLACRNIITGVPENRWPLKLADGLCIDVVPVGEEAFVARPYGFNDAFKGNLSDGAVLYQGMPVTEWLAGRGLKPEDIEENHDLQAARLFPLCDNVEDLGRAMRWMTTEPELEEGRKVWRSARKMSADELSAYANLHRLTRQREVFRTRNLPLLAAHYERSVFYQLNLDEVARGYAAGSLPLPDALPESADGLTRISDAMFRARVADLKGEDGRKYEEQAFGLMRKMLTGTACAVRQSPRLSVYADQIVWGRSPVRIDLAGGWTDTPPYSLMEGGNVVNLSIELNGQPPLQVYVKPCRERHIVMRSIDLGAMEVVRTYDELAAFNKVGSPFSIPKAALVLAGFHPDFSAEVHASLEAQLEAFGAGIEITL
;
A
#
# COMPACT_ATOMS: atom_id res chain seq x y z
N MET A 1 -5.90 -2.61 -24.93
CA MET A 1 -6.04 -1.20 -24.51
C MET A 1 -7.11 -1.00 -23.42
N ILE A 2 -8.35 -1.44 -23.61
CA ILE A 2 -9.43 -1.36 -22.60
C ILE A 2 -9.06 -2.07 -21.29
N SER A 3 -8.30 -3.17 -21.34
CA SER A 3 -7.90 -3.93 -20.14
C SER A 3 -6.90 -3.20 -19.24
N SER A 4 -5.99 -2.40 -19.81
CA SER A 4 -5.04 -1.62 -19.00
C SER A 4 -5.74 -0.46 -18.30
N THR A 5 -6.65 0.23 -18.97
CA THR A 5 -7.43 1.33 -18.40
C THR A 5 -8.31 0.86 -17.24
N LEU A 6 -8.97 -0.32 -17.38
CA LEU A 6 -9.76 -0.92 -16.29
C LEU A 6 -8.91 -1.41 -15.13
N ALA A 7 -7.77 -2.04 -15.41
CA ALA A 7 -6.86 -2.51 -14.38
C ALA A 7 -6.31 -1.37 -13.54
N VAL A 8 -6.03 -0.24 -14.15
CA VAL A 8 -5.51 0.93 -13.45
C VAL A 8 -6.61 1.70 -12.74
N GLN A 9 -7.82 1.80 -13.27
CA GLN A 9 -8.97 2.28 -12.50
C GLN A 9 -9.14 1.50 -11.19
N ASN A 10 -8.97 0.19 -11.22
CA ASN A 10 -9.06 -0.66 -10.03
C ASN A 10 -7.92 -0.44 -9.02
N ILE A 11 -6.74 -0.02 -9.46
CA ILE A 11 -5.61 0.27 -8.58
C ILE A 11 -5.74 1.66 -7.94
N VAL A 12 -6.22 2.65 -8.70
CA VAL A 12 -6.36 4.05 -8.24
C VAL A 12 -7.55 4.25 -7.33
N THR A 13 -8.67 3.58 -7.64
CA THR A 13 -9.92 3.74 -6.90
C THR A 13 -9.96 2.93 -5.62
N ASP A 14 -8.86 2.47 -5.08
CA ASP A 14 -8.81 1.56 -3.94
C ASP A 14 -10.00 0.57 -3.96
N GLN A 15 -9.75 -0.71 -4.14
CA GLN A 15 -10.82 -1.73 -4.18
C GLN A 15 -11.79 -1.63 -3.01
N ARG A 16 -11.38 -1.07 -1.86
CA ARG A 16 -12.25 -0.77 -0.74
C ARG A 16 -13.34 0.23 -1.08
N GLU A 17 -13.06 1.27 -1.87
CA GLU A 17 -14.07 2.26 -2.26
C GLU A 17 -15.11 1.66 -3.19
N ILE A 18 -14.70 0.76 -4.08
CA ILE A 18 -15.63 -0.02 -4.92
C ILE A 18 -16.47 -0.96 -4.04
N MET A 19 -15.86 -1.66 -3.10
CA MET A 19 -16.55 -2.57 -2.17
C MET A 19 -17.54 -1.82 -1.28
N HIS A 20 -17.19 -0.61 -0.81
CA HIS A 20 -18.05 0.23 0.02
C HIS A 20 -18.97 1.14 -0.78
N ARG A 21 -19.02 1.03 -2.12
CA ARG A 21 -19.82 1.85 -3.03
C ARG A 21 -19.59 3.36 -2.88
N LYS A 22 -18.43 3.77 -2.45
CA LYS A 22 -18.03 5.18 -2.39
C LYS A 22 -17.33 5.54 -3.71
N ALA A 23 -18.08 6.07 -4.66
CA ALA A 23 -17.49 6.58 -5.90
C ALA A 23 -16.75 7.89 -5.62
N LYS A 24 -15.43 7.91 -5.83
CA LYS A 24 -14.68 9.16 -5.96
C LYS A 24 -14.57 9.57 -7.42
N PRO A 25 -14.56 10.89 -7.72
CA PRO A 25 -14.25 11.36 -9.05
C PRO A 25 -12.90 10.83 -9.51
N HIS A 26 -12.80 10.44 -10.78
CA HIS A 26 -11.53 10.02 -11.36
C HIS A 26 -10.54 11.20 -11.32
N PRO A 27 -9.27 11.01 -10.91
CA PRO A 27 -8.31 12.09 -10.93
C PRO A 27 -8.05 12.54 -12.38
N ALA A 28 -7.91 13.84 -12.58
CA ALA A 28 -7.59 14.42 -13.89
C ALA A 28 -6.19 14.01 -14.37
N MET A 29 -5.30 13.66 -13.46
CA MET A 29 -3.94 13.19 -13.74
C MET A 29 -3.68 11.91 -12.95
N PHE A 30 -3.13 10.91 -13.63
CA PHE A 30 -2.79 9.63 -13.06
C PHE A 30 -1.33 9.29 -13.38
N VAL A 31 -0.52 9.15 -12.33
CA VAL A 31 0.90 8.80 -12.42
C VAL A 31 1.16 7.60 -11.52
N GLN A 32 1.60 6.49 -12.10
CA GLN A 32 1.86 5.26 -11.34
C GLN A 32 3.16 4.58 -11.78
N ASN A 33 3.98 4.19 -10.80
CA ASN A 33 5.25 3.51 -11.05
C ASN A 33 6.05 4.19 -12.16
N ALA A 34 6.17 5.51 -12.10
CA ALA A 34 6.78 6.35 -13.11
C ALA A 34 7.68 7.40 -12.47
N GLU A 35 8.70 7.83 -13.19
CA GLU A 35 9.49 9.01 -12.87
C GLU A 35 9.11 10.14 -13.81
N VAL A 36 8.68 11.28 -13.26
CA VAL A 36 8.24 12.44 -14.03
C VAL A 36 9.06 13.66 -13.60
N GLU A 37 9.96 14.10 -14.48
CA GLU A 37 10.83 15.25 -14.23
C GLU A 37 10.22 16.59 -14.68
N VAL A 38 9.11 16.55 -15.41
CA VAL A 38 8.38 17.77 -15.82
C VAL A 38 7.43 18.22 -14.74
N THR A 39 7.20 19.53 -14.65
CA THR A 39 6.14 20.08 -13.79
C THR A 39 4.78 19.90 -14.49
N LEU A 40 3.86 19.20 -13.81
CA LEU A 40 2.48 19.03 -14.28
C LEU A 40 1.63 20.20 -13.77
N GLU A 41 0.90 20.83 -14.67
CA GLU A 41 0.03 21.97 -14.41
C GLU A 41 -1.45 21.59 -14.56
N ALA A 42 -2.35 22.45 -14.12
CA ALA A 42 -3.80 22.24 -14.27
C ALA A 42 -4.24 22.10 -15.75
N ALA A 43 -3.49 22.65 -16.69
CA ALA A 43 -3.70 22.47 -18.11
C ALA A 43 -3.40 21.05 -18.60
N ASN A 44 -2.58 20.29 -17.88
CA ASN A 44 -2.28 18.89 -18.19
C ASN A 44 -3.35 17.97 -17.62
N SER A 45 -4.57 18.02 -18.14
CA SER A 45 -5.70 17.20 -17.68
C SER A 45 -5.83 15.90 -18.50
N GLU A 46 -6.52 14.91 -17.95
CA GLU A 46 -6.74 13.61 -18.59
C GLU A 46 -5.42 12.91 -18.94
N LEU A 47 -4.41 13.06 -18.06
CA LEU A 47 -3.10 12.41 -18.20
C LEU A 47 -3.10 11.03 -17.56
N TRP A 48 -2.42 10.11 -18.24
CA TRP A 48 -2.14 8.78 -17.75
C TRP A 48 -0.67 8.43 -18.01
N ILE A 49 0.11 8.32 -16.95
CA ILE A 49 1.52 7.97 -17.03
C ILE A 49 1.76 6.73 -16.18
N GLU A 50 2.10 5.62 -16.81
CA GLU A 50 2.31 4.36 -16.13
C GLU A 50 3.61 3.70 -16.58
N ASN A 51 4.39 3.22 -15.61
CA ASN A 51 5.64 2.49 -15.86
C ASN A 51 6.56 3.19 -16.86
N SER A 52 6.73 4.51 -16.70
CA SER A 52 7.36 5.36 -17.70
C SER A 52 8.28 6.40 -17.08
N PHE A 53 9.31 6.76 -17.81
CA PHE A 53 10.16 7.90 -17.54
C PHE A 53 9.78 9.06 -18.44
N VAL A 54 9.38 10.18 -17.84
CA VAL A 54 9.10 11.44 -18.55
C VAL A 54 10.18 12.45 -18.18
N GLY A 55 11.14 12.62 -19.09
CA GLY A 55 12.32 13.46 -18.87
C GLY A 55 11.99 14.96 -18.87
N ARG A 56 12.89 15.75 -18.29
CA ARG A 56 12.74 17.21 -18.13
C ARG A 56 12.52 18.01 -19.42
N ASP A 57 12.99 17.46 -20.55
CA ASP A 57 12.90 18.10 -21.87
C ASP A 57 11.62 17.69 -22.63
N TRP A 58 10.70 17.02 -21.94
CA TRP A 58 9.39 16.69 -22.50
C TRP A 58 8.40 17.83 -22.28
N THR A 59 7.44 17.95 -23.20
CA THR A 59 6.27 18.82 -23.06
C THR A 59 5.01 17.98 -23.24
N LEU A 60 4.12 17.99 -22.24
CA LEU A 60 2.85 17.29 -22.26
C LEU A 60 1.70 18.27 -22.52
N ALA A 61 0.62 17.76 -23.12
CA ALA A 61 -0.63 18.49 -23.31
C ALA A 61 -1.76 17.83 -22.49
N CYS A 62 -2.99 17.83 -23.00
CA CYS A 62 -4.11 17.06 -22.42
C CYS A 62 -4.25 15.72 -23.10
N ARG A 63 -4.98 14.78 -22.47
CA ARG A 63 -5.33 13.47 -23.03
C ARG A 63 -4.12 12.68 -23.55
N ASN A 64 -3.01 12.73 -22.83
CA ASN A 64 -1.83 11.93 -23.14
C ASN A 64 -1.82 10.65 -22.28
N ILE A 65 -1.68 9.50 -22.91
CA ILE A 65 -1.41 8.21 -22.28
C ILE A 65 0.03 7.84 -22.60
N ILE A 66 0.85 7.61 -21.58
CA ILE A 66 2.28 7.30 -21.71
C ILE A 66 2.56 6.03 -20.92
N THR A 67 2.93 4.95 -21.64
CA THR A 67 3.16 3.65 -21.01
C THR A 67 4.47 3.03 -21.46
N GLY A 68 5.19 2.38 -20.54
CA GLY A 68 6.36 1.55 -20.84
C GLY A 68 7.63 2.29 -21.25
N VAL A 69 7.65 3.62 -21.22
CA VAL A 69 8.80 4.43 -21.68
C VAL A 69 10.01 4.21 -20.77
N PRO A 70 11.17 3.74 -21.28
CA PRO A 70 12.38 3.57 -20.49
C PRO A 70 13.00 4.89 -20.08
N GLU A 71 13.94 4.87 -19.13
CA GLU A 71 14.76 6.02 -18.76
C GLU A 71 15.44 6.61 -20.00
N ASN A 72 15.32 7.92 -20.16
CA ASN A 72 15.76 8.60 -21.39
C ASN A 72 16.18 10.06 -21.13
N ARG A 73 16.82 10.68 -22.14
CA ARG A 73 17.26 12.08 -22.09
C ARG A 73 16.93 12.85 -23.38
N TRP A 74 16.07 12.32 -24.23
CA TRP A 74 15.68 13.00 -25.46
C TRP A 74 14.46 13.89 -25.24
N PRO A 75 14.40 15.03 -25.96
CA PRO A 75 13.22 15.89 -25.91
C PRO A 75 12.05 15.22 -26.63
N LEU A 76 10.84 15.47 -26.15
CA LEU A 76 9.62 15.07 -26.83
C LEU A 76 8.49 16.05 -26.53
N LYS A 77 7.79 16.47 -27.57
CA LYS A 77 6.61 17.32 -27.43
C LYS A 77 5.38 16.49 -27.80
N LEU A 78 4.47 16.27 -26.89
CA LEU A 78 3.20 15.60 -27.16
C LEU A 78 2.10 16.63 -27.39
N ALA A 79 1.43 16.49 -28.53
CA ALA A 79 0.23 17.26 -28.83
C ALA A 79 -0.97 16.73 -28.00
N ASP A 80 -2.06 17.49 -27.96
CA ASP A 80 -3.29 17.07 -27.33
C ASP A 80 -3.83 15.77 -27.95
N GLY A 81 -4.18 14.80 -27.10
CA GLY A 81 -4.69 13.50 -27.51
C GLY A 81 -3.64 12.55 -28.12
N LEU A 82 -2.35 12.91 -28.15
CA LEU A 82 -1.29 12.01 -28.63
C LEU A 82 -0.82 11.10 -27.50
N CYS A 83 -0.86 9.80 -27.73
CA CYS A 83 -0.52 8.75 -26.78
C CYS A 83 0.69 7.95 -27.26
N ILE A 84 1.45 7.41 -26.31
CA ILE A 84 2.64 6.60 -26.58
C ILE A 84 2.63 5.35 -25.72
N ASP A 85 2.88 4.23 -26.36
CA ASP A 85 3.14 2.95 -25.72
C ASP A 85 4.50 2.44 -26.17
N VAL A 86 5.42 2.19 -25.24
CA VAL A 86 6.73 1.60 -25.54
C VAL A 86 6.74 0.17 -25.03
N VAL A 87 7.03 -0.75 -25.95
CA VAL A 87 7.05 -2.19 -25.70
C VAL A 87 8.49 -2.71 -25.83
N PRO A 88 9.08 -3.27 -24.78
CA PRO A 88 10.35 -3.96 -24.90
C PRO A 88 10.15 -5.31 -25.63
N VAL A 89 11.05 -5.60 -26.57
CA VAL A 89 11.04 -6.84 -27.37
C VAL A 89 12.38 -7.53 -27.24
N GLY A 90 12.40 -8.84 -27.03
CA GLY A 90 13.64 -9.57 -26.75
C GLY A 90 14.36 -9.04 -25.50
N GLU A 91 15.68 -9.17 -25.48
CA GLU A 91 16.48 -8.80 -24.30
C GLU A 91 16.84 -7.30 -24.24
N GLU A 92 17.00 -6.64 -25.38
CA GLU A 92 17.52 -5.24 -25.42
C GLU A 92 16.64 -4.28 -26.20
N ALA A 93 15.98 -4.73 -27.27
CA ALA A 93 15.25 -3.86 -28.18
C ALA A 93 13.94 -3.28 -27.62
N PHE A 94 13.51 -2.19 -28.23
CA PHE A 94 12.27 -1.49 -27.90
C PHE A 94 11.51 -1.12 -29.17
N VAL A 95 10.19 -1.03 -29.06
CA VAL A 95 9.32 -0.51 -30.10
C VAL A 95 8.41 0.55 -29.52
N ALA A 96 8.36 1.73 -30.12
CA ALA A 96 7.39 2.77 -29.80
C ALA A 96 6.16 2.64 -30.70
N ARG A 97 4.98 2.63 -30.08
CA ARG A 97 3.69 2.66 -30.77
C ARG A 97 2.95 3.94 -30.38
N PRO A 98 3.13 5.04 -31.10
CA PRO A 98 2.29 6.22 -30.93
C PRO A 98 0.89 5.97 -31.50
N TYR A 99 -0.14 6.58 -30.88
CA TYR A 99 -1.53 6.48 -31.31
C TYR A 99 -2.33 7.70 -30.82
N GLY A 100 -3.49 7.95 -31.40
CA GLY A 100 -4.41 8.98 -30.92
C GLY A 100 -5.35 8.46 -29.83
N PHE A 101 -5.68 9.30 -28.88
CA PHE A 101 -6.54 8.97 -27.74
C PHE A 101 -7.89 8.35 -28.16
N ASN A 102 -8.46 8.84 -29.27
CA ASN A 102 -9.74 8.37 -29.81
C ASN A 102 -9.58 7.47 -31.05
N ASP A 103 -8.38 7.06 -31.43
CA ASP A 103 -8.18 6.23 -32.60
C ASP A 103 -8.81 4.84 -32.40
N ALA A 104 -9.59 4.39 -33.36
CA ALA A 104 -10.13 3.04 -33.38
C ALA A 104 -9.02 1.99 -33.61
N PHE A 105 -7.89 2.40 -34.14
CA PHE A 105 -6.69 1.63 -34.44
C PHE A 105 -6.96 0.39 -35.32
N LYS A 106 -7.81 0.54 -36.32
CA LYS A 106 -8.17 -0.48 -37.30
C LYS A 106 -8.61 0.16 -38.62
N GLY A 107 -8.54 -0.58 -39.68
CA GLY A 107 -8.98 -0.18 -41.02
C GLY A 107 -7.81 0.00 -42.00
N ASN A 108 -8.13 0.16 -43.28
CA ASN A 108 -7.15 0.18 -44.35
C ASN A 108 -6.36 1.50 -44.41
N LEU A 109 -5.05 1.42 -44.57
CA LEU A 109 -4.13 2.58 -44.66
C LEU A 109 -4.43 3.49 -45.88
N SER A 110 -5.15 3.00 -46.88
CA SER A 110 -5.58 3.80 -48.04
C SER A 110 -6.92 4.50 -47.82
N ASP A 111 -7.60 4.26 -46.68
CA ASP A 111 -8.88 4.85 -46.37
C ASP A 111 -8.68 6.14 -45.57
N GLY A 112 -9.04 7.28 -46.15
CA GLY A 112 -8.96 8.56 -45.49
C GLY A 112 -9.90 8.76 -44.29
N ALA A 113 -10.84 7.83 -44.04
CA ALA A 113 -11.65 7.85 -42.82
C ALA A 113 -10.96 7.16 -41.62
N VAL A 114 -9.89 6.40 -41.85
CA VAL A 114 -9.11 5.77 -40.80
C VAL A 114 -8.21 6.78 -40.12
N LEU A 115 -8.35 6.91 -38.81
CA LEU A 115 -7.53 7.84 -38.01
C LEU A 115 -6.32 7.14 -37.43
N TYR A 116 -5.19 7.85 -37.46
CA TYR A 116 -3.95 7.51 -36.79
C TYR A 116 -3.33 8.77 -36.17
N GLN A 117 -3.05 8.72 -34.88
CA GLN A 117 -2.60 9.89 -34.11
C GLN A 117 -3.57 11.08 -34.19
N GLY A 118 -4.88 10.81 -34.28
CA GLY A 118 -5.93 11.82 -34.32
C GLY A 118 -6.12 12.52 -35.70
N MET A 119 -5.36 12.08 -36.74
CA MET A 119 -5.49 12.61 -38.12
C MET A 119 -5.76 11.47 -39.12
N PRO A 120 -6.28 11.74 -40.32
CA PRO A 120 -6.37 10.73 -41.38
C PRO A 120 -5.04 10.04 -41.62
N VAL A 121 -5.03 8.70 -41.64
CA VAL A 121 -3.79 7.92 -41.81
C VAL A 121 -3.08 8.24 -43.14
N THR A 122 -3.86 8.56 -44.18
CA THR A 122 -3.31 8.98 -45.49
C THR A 122 -2.55 10.30 -45.40
N GLU A 123 -3.00 11.26 -44.57
CA GLU A 123 -2.30 12.51 -44.32
C GLU A 123 -1.04 12.28 -43.49
N TRP A 124 -1.11 11.41 -42.49
CA TRP A 124 0.06 11.02 -41.68
C TRP A 124 1.17 10.43 -42.56
N LEU A 125 0.82 9.51 -43.48
CA LEU A 125 1.75 8.90 -44.45
C LEU A 125 2.35 9.97 -45.38
N ALA A 126 1.50 10.78 -45.99
CA ALA A 126 1.91 11.82 -46.93
C ALA A 126 2.86 12.84 -46.28
N GLY A 127 2.59 13.26 -45.04
CA GLY A 127 3.44 14.18 -44.26
C GLY A 127 4.82 13.61 -43.98
N ARG A 128 5.04 12.30 -44.11
CA ARG A 128 6.32 11.60 -43.93
C ARG A 128 6.93 11.11 -45.24
N GLY A 129 6.33 11.48 -46.38
CA GLY A 129 6.76 11.04 -47.70
C GLY A 129 6.62 9.53 -47.90
N LEU A 130 5.60 8.94 -47.28
CA LEU A 130 5.24 7.52 -47.37
C LEU A 130 3.94 7.33 -48.15
N LYS A 131 3.78 6.16 -48.74
CA LYS A 131 2.54 5.69 -49.34
C LYS A 131 2.13 4.37 -48.69
N PRO A 132 0.84 3.98 -48.78
CA PRO A 132 0.41 2.68 -48.27
C PRO A 132 1.23 1.49 -48.82
N GLU A 133 1.69 1.58 -50.06
CA GLU A 133 2.49 0.55 -50.74
C GLU A 133 3.91 0.43 -50.17
N ASP A 134 4.40 1.46 -49.44
CA ASP A 134 5.70 1.42 -48.75
C ASP A 134 5.65 0.60 -47.45
N ILE A 135 4.45 0.22 -47.01
CA ILE A 135 4.22 -0.59 -45.79
C ILE A 135 4.03 -2.04 -46.20
N GLU A 136 4.84 -2.93 -45.60
CA GLU A 136 4.91 -4.34 -45.95
C GLU A 136 3.62 -5.13 -45.63
N GLU A 137 3.24 -6.02 -46.54
CA GLU A 137 2.34 -7.18 -46.46
C GLU A 137 0.87 -6.91 -46.11
N ASN A 138 0.52 -6.10 -45.15
CA ASN A 138 -0.86 -5.89 -44.70
C ASN A 138 -1.17 -4.41 -44.56
N HIS A 139 -2.23 -3.98 -45.19
CA HIS A 139 -2.65 -2.58 -45.18
C HIS A 139 -3.71 -2.26 -44.10
N ASP A 140 -4.10 -3.20 -43.23
CA ASP A 140 -4.87 -2.85 -42.04
C ASP A 140 -3.96 -2.24 -40.97
N LEU A 141 -4.35 -1.11 -40.38
CA LEU A 141 -3.55 -0.37 -39.43
C LEU A 141 -3.06 -1.20 -38.25
N GLN A 142 -3.85 -2.16 -37.78
CA GLN A 142 -3.47 -3.03 -36.66
C GLN A 142 -2.40 -4.05 -37.04
N ALA A 143 -2.49 -4.59 -38.26
CA ALA A 143 -1.58 -5.59 -38.81
C ALA A 143 -0.44 -5.03 -39.64
N ALA A 144 -0.49 -3.73 -39.97
CA ALA A 144 0.55 -3.04 -40.73
C ALA A 144 1.87 -2.89 -39.93
N ARG A 145 2.99 -3.22 -40.55
CA ARG A 145 4.33 -3.09 -39.93
C ARG A 145 4.81 -1.64 -39.98
N LEU A 146 4.34 -0.85 -39.02
CA LEU A 146 4.63 0.59 -38.92
C LEU A 146 5.70 0.93 -37.88
N PHE A 147 5.91 0.10 -36.87
CA PHE A 147 6.65 0.43 -35.67
C PHE A 147 8.08 -0.12 -35.73
N PRO A 148 9.11 0.75 -35.77
CA PRO A 148 10.49 0.30 -35.89
C PRO A 148 10.98 -0.37 -34.60
N LEU A 149 11.66 -1.51 -34.77
CA LEU A 149 12.39 -2.20 -33.71
C LEU A 149 13.73 -1.49 -33.53
N CYS A 150 13.93 -0.84 -32.40
CA CYS A 150 15.12 -0.06 -32.05
C CYS A 150 15.97 -0.81 -31.04
N ASP A 151 17.26 -0.98 -31.31
CA ASP A 151 18.19 -1.73 -30.46
C ASP A 151 18.69 -0.91 -29.25
N ASN A 152 18.41 0.39 -29.23
CA ASN A 152 18.79 1.28 -28.14
C ASN A 152 17.75 2.41 -27.93
N VAL A 153 17.85 3.06 -26.76
CA VAL A 153 16.92 4.10 -26.31
C VAL A 153 17.03 5.39 -27.14
N GLU A 154 18.22 5.72 -27.66
CA GLU A 154 18.47 6.89 -28.49
C GLU A 154 17.75 6.78 -29.83
N ASP A 155 17.86 5.64 -30.50
CA ASP A 155 17.18 5.40 -31.77
C ASP A 155 15.66 5.29 -31.58
N LEU A 156 15.21 4.72 -30.44
CA LEU A 156 13.81 4.75 -30.04
C LEU A 156 13.29 6.19 -29.99
N GLY A 157 14.03 7.10 -29.32
CA GLY A 157 13.66 8.51 -29.20
C GLY A 157 13.65 9.22 -30.56
N ARG A 158 14.64 8.99 -31.43
CA ARG A 158 14.70 9.54 -32.79
C ARG A 158 13.52 9.09 -33.65
N ALA A 159 13.25 7.79 -33.65
CA ALA A 159 12.12 7.22 -34.39
C ALA A 159 10.78 7.74 -33.90
N MET A 160 10.59 7.80 -32.57
CA MET A 160 9.36 8.27 -31.95
C MET A 160 9.09 9.75 -32.27
N ARG A 161 10.08 10.63 -32.18
CA ARG A 161 9.96 12.05 -32.56
C ARG A 161 9.55 12.19 -34.02
N TRP A 162 10.20 11.45 -34.91
CA TRP A 162 9.85 11.46 -36.33
C TRP A 162 8.44 10.94 -36.59
N MET A 163 8.06 9.89 -35.89
CA MET A 163 6.70 9.30 -36.03
C MET A 163 5.61 10.21 -35.45
N THR A 164 5.94 11.14 -34.58
CA THR A 164 4.97 12.01 -33.89
C THR A 164 5.06 13.46 -34.41
N THR A 165 5.85 14.29 -33.81
CA THR A 165 5.81 15.76 -33.94
C THR A 165 6.90 16.37 -34.82
N GLU A 166 7.90 15.59 -35.23
CA GLU A 166 9.03 16.07 -36.03
C GLU A 166 9.21 15.25 -37.32
N PRO A 167 8.25 15.27 -38.25
CA PRO A 167 8.32 14.46 -39.48
C PRO A 167 9.51 14.83 -40.39
N GLU A 168 10.13 16.02 -40.22
CA GLU A 168 11.33 16.49 -40.89
C GLU A 168 12.64 16.00 -40.29
N LEU A 169 12.61 15.31 -39.13
CA LEU A 169 13.81 14.82 -38.42
C LEU A 169 14.49 13.70 -39.24
N GLU A 170 15.51 14.05 -40.04
CA GLU A 170 16.21 13.11 -40.92
C GLU A 170 16.84 11.91 -40.20
N GLU A 171 17.34 12.09 -38.97
CA GLU A 171 17.89 10.98 -38.18
C GLU A 171 16.80 9.98 -37.79
N GLY A 172 15.63 10.45 -37.36
CA GLY A 172 14.50 9.61 -37.06
C GLY A 172 13.95 8.86 -38.28
N ARG A 173 13.90 9.56 -39.44
CA ARG A 173 13.55 8.99 -40.73
C ARG A 173 14.49 7.84 -41.14
N LYS A 174 15.83 8.07 -40.97
CA LYS A 174 16.82 7.02 -41.24
C LYS A 174 16.62 5.80 -40.36
N VAL A 175 16.47 5.99 -39.06
CA VAL A 175 16.17 4.89 -38.11
C VAL A 175 14.91 4.15 -38.55
N TRP A 176 13.81 4.86 -38.81
CA TRP A 176 12.55 4.23 -39.19
C TRP A 176 12.70 3.42 -40.51
N ARG A 177 13.42 3.95 -41.49
CA ARG A 177 13.61 3.27 -42.80
C ARG A 177 14.49 2.02 -42.69
N SER A 178 15.56 2.06 -41.90
CA SER A 178 16.55 0.97 -41.81
C SER A 178 16.13 -0.13 -40.84
N ALA A 179 15.34 0.18 -39.80
CA ALA A 179 14.94 -0.77 -38.81
C ALA A 179 13.93 -1.80 -39.35
N ARG A 180 14.01 -3.03 -38.88
CA ARG A 180 12.90 -3.98 -39.00
C ARG A 180 11.68 -3.37 -38.32
N LYS A 181 10.51 -3.57 -38.92
CA LYS A 181 9.26 -3.04 -38.37
C LYS A 181 8.38 -4.15 -37.85
N MET A 182 7.57 -3.82 -36.84
CA MET A 182 6.59 -4.69 -36.25
C MET A 182 5.19 -4.07 -36.39
N SER A 183 4.17 -4.92 -36.40
CA SER A 183 2.77 -4.49 -36.31
C SER A 183 2.31 -4.43 -34.85
N ALA A 184 1.15 -3.82 -34.59
CA ALA A 184 0.55 -3.83 -33.26
C ALA A 184 0.21 -5.26 -32.78
N ASP A 185 -0.22 -6.13 -33.69
CA ASP A 185 -0.48 -7.54 -33.39
C ASP A 185 0.80 -8.28 -32.99
N GLU A 186 1.89 -8.10 -33.74
CA GLU A 186 3.20 -8.69 -33.39
C GLU A 186 3.70 -8.17 -32.03
N LEU A 187 3.51 -6.89 -31.70
CA LEU A 187 3.87 -6.35 -30.38
C LEU A 187 3.15 -7.04 -29.24
N SER A 188 1.89 -7.38 -29.42
CA SER A 188 1.11 -8.10 -28.42
C SER A 188 1.65 -9.53 -28.18
N ALA A 189 2.21 -10.17 -29.23
CA ALA A 189 2.74 -11.52 -29.13
C ALA A 189 4.19 -11.57 -28.63
N TYR A 190 5.01 -10.57 -28.93
CA TYR A 190 6.45 -10.57 -28.66
C TYR A 190 6.90 -9.61 -27.54
N ALA A 191 5.97 -8.99 -26.82
CA ALA A 191 6.28 -8.12 -25.69
C ALA A 191 7.03 -8.87 -24.57
N ASN A 192 8.17 -8.33 -24.14
CA ASN A 192 8.91 -8.86 -23.00
C ASN A 192 8.35 -8.31 -21.68
N LEU A 193 7.36 -9.02 -21.12
CA LEU A 193 6.68 -8.61 -19.88
C LEU A 193 7.62 -8.61 -18.65
N HIS A 194 8.67 -9.44 -18.66
CA HIS A 194 9.66 -9.43 -17.56
C HIS A 194 10.45 -8.12 -17.51
N ARG A 195 10.81 -7.57 -18.66
CA ARG A 195 11.47 -6.25 -18.72
C ARG A 195 10.55 -5.14 -18.25
N LEU A 196 9.27 -5.14 -18.63
CA LEU A 196 8.27 -4.19 -18.13
C LEU A 196 8.07 -4.30 -16.61
N THR A 197 8.02 -5.52 -16.09
CA THR A 197 7.91 -5.75 -14.64
C THR A 197 9.14 -5.24 -13.90
N ARG A 198 10.34 -5.52 -14.40
CA ARG A 198 11.60 -5.02 -13.81
C ARG A 198 11.68 -3.49 -13.83
N GLN A 199 11.31 -2.86 -14.94
CA GLN A 199 11.25 -1.41 -15.06
C GLN A 199 10.29 -0.80 -14.02
N ARG A 200 9.11 -1.38 -13.88
CA ARG A 200 8.11 -0.97 -12.89
C ARG A 200 8.65 -1.07 -11.46
N GLU A 201 9.33 -2.15 -11.13
CA GLU A 201 9.93 -2.34 -9.80
C GLU A 201 11.02 -1.30 -9.51
N VAL A 202 11.84 -0.96 -10.50
CA VAL A 202 12.86 0.09 -10.39
C VAL A 202 12.21 1.45 -10.09
N PHE A 203 11.24 1.87 -10.89
CA PHE A 203 10.55 3.15 -10.68
C PHE A 203 9.77 3.17 -9.37
N ARG A 204 9.08 2.08 -9.03
CA ARG A 204 8.38 1.93 -7.75
C ARG A 204 9.33 2.13 -6.57
N THR A 205 10.48 1.45 -6.58
CA THR A 205 11.46 1.55 -5.50
C THR A 205 12.05 2.95 -5.38
N ARG A 206 12.38 3.60 -6.50
CA ARG A 206 12.88 4.99 -6.52
C ARG A 206 11.87 6.00 -5.97
N ASN A 207 10.58 5.76 -6.18
CA ASN A 207 9.50 6.64 -5.72
C ASN A 207 9.10 6.43 -4.25
N LEU A 208 9.45 5.31 -3.61
CA LEU A 208 9.04 5.04 -2.23
C LEU A 208 9.39 6.15 -1.23
N PRO A 209 10.60 6.76 -1.23
CA PRO A 209 10.91 7.87 -0.33
C PRO A 209 10.04 9.10 -0.56
N LEU A 210 9.72 9.43 -1.82
CA LEU A 210 8.84 10.55 -2.16
C LEU A 210 7.40 10.30 -1.72
N LEU A 211 6.90 9.08 -1.92
CA LEU A 211 5.57 8.69 -1.46
C LEU A 211 5.47 8.78 0.06
N ALA A 212 6.50 8.34 0.79
CA ALA A 212 6.55 8.44 2.24
C ALA A 212 6.61 9.89 2.73
N ALA A 213 7.44 10.74 2.09
CA ALA A 213 7.55 12.16 2.44
C ALA A 213 6.23 12.93 2.23
N HIS A 214 5.40 12.49 1.30
CA HIS A 214 4.10 13.09 0.98
C HIS A 214 2.91 12.20 1.38
N TYR A 215 3.03 11.46 2.49
CA TYR A 215 2.06 10.46 2.94
C TYR A 215 0.61 10.97 3.02
N GLU A 216 0.39 12.25 3.31
CA GLU A 216 -0.96 12.85 3.37
C GLU A 216 -1.69 12.87 2.01
N ARG A 217 -0.94 12.85 0.91
CA ARG A 217 -1.45 12.95 -0.47
C ARG A 217 -1.11 11.74 -1.31
N SER A 218 -0.30 10.83 -0.78
CA SER A 218 0.13 9.60 -1.45
C SER A 218 -0.62 8.39 -0.90
N VAL A 219 -0.43 7.27 -1.56
CA VAL A 219 -0.97 5.96 -1.14
C VAL A 219 0.01 5.17 -0.28
N PHE A 220 1.08 5.77 0.26
CA PHE A 220 2.17 5.05 0.92
C PHE A 220 1.68 4.07 1.99
N TYR A 221 0.89 4.54 2.95
CA TYR A 221 0.35 3.69 4.02
C TYR A 221 -0.85 2.82 3.62
N GLN A 222 -1.27 2.88 2.34
CA GLN A 222 -2.28 1.99 1.76
C GLN A 222 -1.65 0.85 0.95
N LEU A 223 -0.33 0.94 0.67
CA LEU A 223 0.42 -0.12 0.01
C LEU A 223 0.56 -1.34 0.94
N ASN A 224 0.93 -2.48 0.36
CA ASN A 224 1.39 -3.61 1.17
C ASN A 224 2.73 -3.24 1.86
N LEU A 225 2.64 -2.81 3.11
CA LEU A 225 3.79 -2.30 3.87
C LEU A 225 4.88 -3.36 4.12
N ASP A 226 4.55 -4.64 4.07
CA ASP A 226 5.56 -5.71 4.15
C ASP A 226 6.42 -5.78 2.88
N GLU A 227 5.82 -5.60 1.68
CA GLU A 227 6.56 -5.48 0.43
C GLU A 227 7.37 -4.19 0.37
N VAL A 228 6.79 -3.08 0.83
CA VAL A 228 7.49 -1.79 0.90
C VAL A 228 8.70 -1.89 1.83
N ALA A 229 8.56 -2.53 3.00
CA ALA A 229 9.65 -2.75 3.94
C ALA A 229 10.78 -3.59 3.33
N ARG A 230 10.46 -4.63 2.55
CA ARG A 230 11.45 -5.39 1.79
C ARG A 230 12.19 -4.51 0.77
N GLY A 231 11.48 -3.64 0.06
CA GLY A 231 12.08 -2.66 -0.85
C GLY A 231 13.05 -1.71 -0.14
N TYR A 232 12.68 -1.18 1.03
CA TYR A 232 13.55 -0.33 1.86
C TYR A 232 14.78 -1.06 2.37
N ALA A 233 14.63 -2.31 2.82
CA ALA A 233 15.74 -3.10 3.31
C ALA A 233 16.71 -3.47 2.17
N ALA A 234 16.21 -3.98 1.07
CA ALA A 234 17.00 -4.39 -0.11
C ALA A 234 17.69 -3.20 -0.79
N GLY A 235 17.01 -2.07 -0.93
CA GLY A 235 17.55 -0.84 -1.52
C GLY A 235 18.41 0.00 -0.56
N SER A 236 18.59 -0.43 0.69
CA SER A 236 19.27 0.35 1.75
C SER A 236 18.73 1.77 1.88
N LEU A 237 17.43 1.96 1.61
CA LEU A 237 16.81 3.27 1.68
C LEU A 237 16.78 3.78 3.14
N PRO A 238 16.98 5.10 3.37
CA PRO A 238 16.80 5.69 4.69
C PRO A 238 15.33 5.62 5.09
N LEU A 239 15.07 5.35 6.38
CA LEU A 239 13.70 5.43 6.89
C LEU A 239 13.12 6.83 6.67
N PRO A 240 11.83 6.95 6.37
CA PRO A 240 11.15 8.25 6.29
C PRO A 240 11.28 9.03 7.60
N ASP A 241 11.09 10.34 7.56
CA ASP A 241 10.99 11.15 8.76
C ASP A 241 9.86 10.66 9.67
N ALA A 242 10.00 10.88 10.98
CA ALA A 242 8.97 10.51 11.94
C ALA A 242 7.69 11.32 11.69
N LEU A 243 6.53 10.66 11.73
CA LEU A 243 5.26 11.34 11.58
C LEU A 243 5.00 12.29 12.74
N PRO A 244 4.39 13.48 12.47
CA PRO A 244 4.03 14.42 13.53
C PRO A 244 2.95 13.82 14.45
N GLU A 245 2.88 14.34 15.68
CA GLU A 245 1.85 13.91 16.65
C GLU A 245 0.42 14.19 16.19
N SER A 246 0.25 15.18 15.32
CA SER A 246 -1.03 15.53 14.70
C SER A 246 -1.50 14.58 13.60
N ALA A 247 -0.63 13.68 13.14
CA ALA A 247 -1.01 12.69 12.14
C ALA A 247 -2.05 11.70 12.71
N ASP A 248 -2.90 11.17 11.83
CA ASP A 248 -3.91 10.20 12.20
C ASP A 248 -3.32 9.00 12.95
N GLY A 249 -4.02 8.55 13.99
CA GLY A 249 -3.54 7.49 14.87
C GLY A 249 -3.29 6.17 14.16
N LEU A 250 -4.15 5.78 13.21
CA LEU A 250 -3.96 4.55 12.42
C LEU A 250 -2.75 4.65 11.50
N THR A 251 -2.55 5.81 10.88
CA THR A 251 -1.37 6.08 10.04
C THR A 251 -0.08 5.99 10.87
N ARG A 252 -0.07 6.53 12.10
CA ARG A 252 1.06 6.44 13.03
C ARG A 252 1.35 4.99 13.48
N ILE A 253 0.30 4.20 13.69
CA ILE A 253 0.45 2.76 14.00
C ILE A 253 1.06 2.04 12.79
N SER A 254 0.57 2.30 11.58
CA SER A 254 1.09 1.72 10.34
C SER A 254 2.56 2.09 10.11
N ASP A 255 2.95 3.36 10.38
CA ASP A 255 4.33 3.82 10.31
C ASP A 255 5.24 3.08 11.29
N ALA A 256 4.80 2.94 12.54
CA ALA A 256 5.57 2.23 13.55
C ALA A 256 5.77 0.74 13.19
N MET A 257 4.72 0.05 12.72
CA MET A 257 4.83 -1.34 12.26
C MET A 257 5.72 -1.48 11.02
N PHE A 258 5.64 -0.53 10.07
CA PHE A 258 6.53 -0.48 8.92
C PHE A 258 8.00 -0.34 9.34
N ARG A 259 8.31 0.57 10.29
CA ARG A 259 9.67 0.75 10.84
C ARG A 259 10.17 -0.49 11.55
N ALA A 260 9.32 -1.16 12.33
CA ALA A 260 9.65 -2.42 12.98
C ALA A 260 10.05 -3.46 11.92
N ARG A 261 9.24 -3.61 10.89
CA ARG A 261 9.49 -4.58 9.82
C ARG A 261 10.79 -4.29 9.04
N VAL A 262 11.07 -3.02 8.74
CA VAL A 262 12.35 -2.64 8.09
C VAL A 262 13.53 -2.96 8.98
N ALA A 263 13.46 -2.68 10.30
CA ALA A 263 14.50 -2.98 11.25
C ALA A 263 14.78 -4.49 11.29
N ASP A 264 13.74 -5.31 11.44
CA ASP A 264 13.87 -6.78 11.45
C ASP A 264 14.53 -7.32 10.18
N LEU A 265 14.13 -6.81 9.01
CA LEU A 265 14.70 -7.22 7.73
C LEU A 265 16.17 -6.79 7.56
N LYS A 266 16.59 -5.73 8.25
CA LYS A 266 18.00 -5.28 8.32
C LYS A 266 18.80 -6.01 9.41
N GLY A 267 18.17 -6.88 10.20
CA GLY A 267 18.81 -7.56 11.35
C GLY A 267 18.97 -6.67 12.58
N GLU A 268 18.22 -5.58 12.66
CA GLU A 268 18.16 -4.65 13.79
C GLU A 268 16.96 -5.01 14.70
N ASP A 269 16.97 -4.50 15.95
CA ASP A 269 15.85 -4.74 16.89
C ASP A 269 14.66 -3.81 16.60
N GLY A 270 13.59 -4.36 16.02
CA GLY A 270 12.35 -3.65 15.71
C GLY A 270 11.40 -3.45 16.88
N ARG A 271 11.60 -4.12 18.03
CA ARG A 271 10.68 -4.15 19.18
C ARG A 271 10.27 -2.78 19.70
N LYS A 272 11.17 -1.81 19.71
CA LYS A 272 10.85 -0.43 20.12
C LYS A 272 9.72 0.21 19.30
N TYR A 273 9.65 -0.11 18.02
CA TYR A 273 8.62 0.39 17.11
C TYR A 273 7.30 -0.38 17.29
N GLU A 274 7.38 -1.69 17.53
CA GLU A 274 6.20 -2.50 17.88
C GLU A 274 5.57 -2.00 19.18
N GLU A 275 6.38 -1.76 20.23
CA GLU A 275 5.92 -1.20 21.50
C GLU A 275 5.26 0.19 21.30
N GLN A 276 5.80 1.01 20.41
CA GLN A 276 5.20 2.29 20.04
C GLN A 276 3.83 2.10 19.37
N ALA A 277 3.72 1.17 18.40
CA ALA A 277 2.48 0.87 17.71
C ALA A 277 1.39 0.38 18.68
N PHE A 278 1.72 -0.58 19.54
CA PHE A 278 0.80 -1.08 20.56
C PHE A 278 0.42 -0.02 21.60
N GLY A 279 1.36 0.86 21.97
CA GLY A 279 1.09 2.00 22.86
C GLY A 279 0.10 3.00 22.25
N LEU A 280 0.23 3.31 20.96
CA LEU A 280 -0.72 4.15 20.21
C LEU A 280 -2.10 3.47 20.12
N MET A 281 -2.14 2.18 19.79
CA MET A 281 -3.38 1.41 19.73
C MET A 281 -4.08 1.40 21.08
N ARG A 282 -3.33 1.19 22.16
CA ARG A 282 -3.88 1.29 23.53
C ARG A 282 -4.56 2.63 23.77
N LYS A 283 -3.88 3.75 23.45
CA LYS A 283 -4.46 5.10 23.63
C LYS A 283 -5.75 5.29 22.84
N MET A 284 -5.83 4.79 21.62
CA MET A 284 -7.04 4.87 20.80
C MET A 284 -8.19 4.06 21.41
N LEU A 285 -7.91 2.80 21.84
CA LEU A 285 -8.91 1.94 22.44
C LEU A 285 -9.41 2.46 23.79
N THR A 286 -8.50 2.91 24.67
CA THR A 286 -8.87 3.47 25.98
C THR A 286 -9.64 4.76 25.83
N GLY A 287 -9.31 5.60 24.84
CA GLY A 287 -10.07 6.83 24.56
C GLY A 287 -11.53 6.58 24.17
N THR A 288 -11.83 5.46 23.53
CA THR A 288 -13.19 5.06 23.17
C THR A 288 -13.90 4.29 24.28
N ALA A 289 -13.17 3.52 25.09
CA ALA A 289 -13.71 2.65 26.14
C ALA A 289 -13.95 3.33 27.50
N CYS A 290 -13.36 4.52 27.74
CA CYS A 290 -13.37 5.20 29.05
C CYS A 290 -14.72 5.78 29.50
N ALA A 291 -15.84 5.34 28.95
CA ALA A 291 -17.16 5.85 29.36
C ALA A 291 -17.61 5.39 30.75
N VAL A 292 -17.08 4.30 31.31
CA VAL A 292 -17.50 3.76 32.61
C VAL A 292 -16.29 3.54 33.52
N ARG A 293 -16.14 4.42 34.53
CA ARG A 293 -15.15 4.24 35.59
C ARG A 293 -15.73 3.40 36.72
N GLN A 294 -14.93 2.52 37.31
CA GLN A 294 -15.36 1.63 38.40
C GLN A 294 -14.51 1.81 39.66
N SER A 295 -15.11 1.57 40.82
CA SER A 295 -14.39 1.45 42.09
C SER A 295 -14.41 0.02 42.53
N PRO A 296 -13.31 -0.73 42.45
CA PRO A 296 -13.26 -2.11 42.90
C PRO A 296 -13.52 -2.21 44.40
N ARG A 297 -14.29 -3.19 44.81
CA ARG A 297 -14.64 -3.44 46.23
C ARG A 297 -14.35 -4.85 46.60
N LEU A 298 -13.72 -5.05 47.76
CA LEU A 298 -13.49 -6.36 48.33
C LEU A 298 -14.82 -6.92 48.93
N SER A 299 -15.29 -8.01 48.35
CA SER A 299 -16.54 -8.67 48.79
C SER A 299 -16.33 -10.10 49.28
N VAL A 300 -15.08 -10.51 49.46
CA VAL A 300 -14.71 -11.86 49.91
C VAL A 300 -13.84 -11.80 51.17
N TYR A 301 -13.89 -12.84 52.00
CA TYR A 301 -13.03 -12.96 53.16
C TYR A 301 -11.57 -13.33 52.78
N ALA A 302 -10.64 -13.10 53.70
CA ALA A 302 -9.20 -13.29 53.48
C ALA A 302 -8.77 -14.72 53.17
N ASP A 303 -9.57 -15.70 53.52
CA ASP A 303 -9.35 -17.13 53.29
C ASP A 303 -10.15 -17.71 52.13
N GLN A 304 -10.92 -16.88 51.43
CA GLN A 304 -11.73 -17.29 50.29
C GLN A 304 -10.96 -17.17 48.98
N ILE A 305 -11.25 -18.12 48.09
CA ILE A 305 -10.75 -18.14 46.73
C ILE A 305 -11.95 -17.99 45.77
N VAL A 306 -11.83 -17.02 44.89
CA VAL A 306 -12.74 -16.87 43.74
C VAL A 306 -12.21 -17.72 42.61
N TRP A 307 -13.04 -18.67 42.14
CA TRP A 307 -12.70 -19.53 41.03
C TRP A 307 -13.51 -19.16 39.79
N GLY A 308 -12.84 -18.55 38.81
CA GLY A 308 -13.40 -18.27 37.48
C GLY A 308 -13.17 -19.44 36.53
N ARG A 309 -14.22 -19.84 35.81
CA ARG A 309 -14.16 -20.92 34.82
C ARG A 309 -14.83 -20.46 33.54
N SER A 310 -14.24 -20.76 32.37
CA SER A 310 -14.79 -20.42 31.06
C SER A 310 -14.56 -21.55 30.05
N PRO A 311 -15.55 -21.81 29.17
CA PRO A 311 -15.34 -22.69 28.04
C PRO A 311 -14.29 -22.10 27.09
N VAL A 312 -13.72 -22.93 26.22
CA VAL A 312 -12.87 -22.48 25.11
C VAL A 312 -13.74 -22.11 23.92
N ARG A 313 -13.31 -21.10 23.19
CA ARG A 313 -13.95 -20.64 21.97
C ARG A 313 -13.23 -21.18 20.74
N ILE A 314 -14.00 -21.70 19.78
CA ILE A 314 -13.51 -22.03 18.44
C ILE A 314 -14.22 -21.12 17.43
N ASP A 315 -13.45 -20.34 16.67
CA ASP A 315 -13.98 -19.44 15.66
C ASP A 315 -14.21 -20.22 14.36
N LEU A 316 -15.46 -20.21 13.89
CA LEU A 316 -15.87 -20.84 12.64
C LEU A 316 -15.66 -19.91 11.44
N ALA A 317 -15.87 -18.61 11.63
CA ALA A 317 -15.72 -17.59 10.61
C ALA A 317 -15.45 -16.22 11.24
N GLY A 318 -14.68 -15.37 10.54
CA GLY A 318 -14.47 -13.99 10.92
C GLY A 318 -13.56 -13.75 12.12
N GLY A 319 -12.80 -14.74 12.59
CA GLY A 319 -12.07 -14.72 13.86
C GLY A 319 -11.06 -13.60 14.05
N TRP A 320 -10.60 -12.94 13.00
CA TRP A 320 -9.69 -11.79 13.09
C TRP A 320 -10.35 -10.45 12.74
N THR A 321 -11.61 -10.44 12.34
CA THR A 321 -12.32 -9.20 11.99
C THR A 321 -12.62 -8.33 13.21
N ASP A 322 -12.63 -8.91 14.41
CA ASP A 322 -12.80 -8.22 15.69
C ASP A 322 -11.51 -7.61 16.25
N THR A 323 -10.39 -7.77 15.53
CA THR A 323 -9.07 -7.29 15.96
C THR A 323 -8.73 -5.91 15.36
N PRO A 324 -8.28 -4.94 16.18
CA PRO A 324 -7.76 -3.68 15.68
C PRO A 324 -6.53 -3.88 14.77
N PRO A 325 -6.30 -3.02 13.78
CA PRO A 325 -7.09 -1.81 13.47
C PRO A 325 -8.38 -2.05 12.66
N TYR A 326 -8.57 -3.24 12.09
CA TYR A 326 -9.73 -3.53 11.22
C TYR A 326 -11.07 -3.25 11.92
N SER A 327 -11.24 -3.76 13.15
CA SER A 327 -12.47 -3.58 13.92
C SER A 327 -12.80 -2.13 14.26
N LEU A 328 -11.79 -1.25 14.32
CA LEU A 328 -11.97 0.19 14.54
C LEU A 328 -12.44 0.93 13.28
N MET A 329 -12.11 0.40 12.11
CA MET A 329 -12.42 1.03 10.81
C MET A 329 -13.76 0.53 10.23
N GLU A 330 -13.98 -0.79 10.29
CA GLU A 330 -15.04 -1.48 9.54
C GLU A 330 -16.04 -2.19 10.46
N GLY A 331 -15.73 -2.29 11.74
CA GLY A 331 -16.41 -3.21 12.65
C GLY A 331 -15.97 -4.66 12.39
N GLY A 332 -16.35 -5.58 13.30
CA GLY A 332 -16.02 -6.99 13.16
C GLY A 332 -17.22 -7.90 13.44
N ASN A 333 -17.32 -9.01 12.72
CA ASN A 333 -18.31 -10.03 12.94
C ASN A 333 -17.63 -11.39 13.04
N VAL A 334 -17.84 -12.08 14.17
CA VAL A 334 -17.27 -13.40 14.44
C VAL A 334 -18.39 -14.40 14.74
N VAL A 335 -18.31 -15.55 14.09
CA VAL A 335 -19.16 -16.71 14.41
C VAL A 335 -18.29 -17.74 15.11
N ASN A 336 -18.64 -18.07 16.37
CA ASN A 336 -17.86 -19.01 17.16
C ASN A 336 -18.75 -20.03 17.91
N LEU A 337 -18.10 -21.10 18.36
CA LEU A 337 -18.68 -22.12 19.27
C LEU A 337 -17.95 -22.08 20.61
N SER A 338 -18.70 -22.11 21.69
CA SER A 338 -18.19 -22.38 23.04
C SER A 338 -18.12 -23.88 23.29
N ILE A 339 -16.97 -24.40 23.69
CA ILE A 339 -16.70 -25.81 23.88
C ILE A 339 -16.19 -26.08 25.28
N GLU A 340 -16.75 -27.12 25.92
CA GLU A 340 -16.24 -27.72 27.15
C GLU A 340 -15.52 -29.04 26.84
N LEU A 341 -14.45 -29.33 27.55
CA LEU A 341 -13.71 -30.58 27.42
C LEU A 341 -14.26 -31.58 28.47
N ASN A 342 -14.89 -32.65 28.00
CA ASN A 342 -15.52 -33.66 28.87
C ASN A 342 -16.47 -33.06 29.92
N GLY A 343 -17.25 -32.04 29.52
CA GLY A 343 -18.18 -31.35 30.42
C GLY A 343 -17.52 -30.46 31.47
N GLN A 344 -16.24 -30.08 31.24
CA GLN A 344 -15.50 -29.17 32.10
C GLN A 344 -14.98 -27.96 31.29
N PRO A 345 -15.22 -26.72 31.75
CA PRO A 345 -14.58 -25.54 31.18
C PRO A 345 -13.07 -25.61 31.35
N PRO A 346 -12.28 -25.57 30.25
CA PRO A 346 -10.84 -25.77 30.34
C PRO A 346 -10.07 -24.54 30.82
N LEU A 347 -10.63 -23.33 30.65
CA LEU A 347 -9.99 -22.10 31.10
C LEU A 347 -10.36 -21.86 32.58
N GLN A 348 -9.36 -21.74 33.43
CA GLN A 348 -9.55 -21.60 34.87
C GLN A 348 -8.64 -20.52 35.44
N VAL A 349 -9.20 -19.69 36.32
CA VAL A 349 -8.48 -18.63 37.03
C VAL A 349 -8.86 -18.69 38.51
N TYR A 350 -7.88 -18.66 39.37
CA TYR A 350 -8.06 -18.58 40.81
C TYR A 350 -7.58 -17.20 41.31
N VAL A 351 -8.45 -16.48 42.02
CA VAL A 351 -8.13 -15.17 42.59
C VAL A 351 -8.39 -15.21 44.09
N LYS A 352 -7.43 -14.76 44.89
CA LYS A 352 -7.57 -14.61 46.33
C LYS A 352 -6.99 -13.31 46.84
N PRO A 353 -7.50 -12.74 47.92
CA PRO A 353 -6.86 -11.64 48.60
C PRO A 353 -5.54 -12.08 49.26
N CYS A 354 -4.57 -11.19 49.33
CA CYS A 354 -3.31 -11.40 50.07
C CYS A 354 -3.04 -10.23 51.02
N ARG A 355 -2.15 -10.46 52.02
CA ARG A 355 -1.86 -9.45 53.07
C ARG A 355 -1.02 -8.28 52.53
N GLU A 356 -0.10 -8.59 51.65
CA GLU A 356 0.78 -7.63 51.06
C GLU A 356 0.02 -6.75 50.06
N ARG A 357 0.31 -5.45 50.02
CA ARG A 357 -0.34 -4.45 49.13
C ARG A 357 0.29 -4.40 47.76
N HIS A 358 0.27 -5.56 47.08
CA HIS A 358 0.72 -5.68 45.67
C HIS A 358 -0.12 -6.75 44.97
N ILE A 359 0.09 -6.90 43.64
CA ILE A 359 -0.61 -7.92 42.85
C ILE A 359 0.41 -8.97 42.44
N VAL A 360 0.13 -10.24 42.71
CA VAL A 360 0.94 -11.38 42.29
C VAL A 360 0.20 -12.15 41.21
N MET A 361 0.85 -12.41 40.10
CA MET A 361 0.32 -13.20 39.00
C MET A 361 1.20 -14.44 38.80
N ARG A 362 0.58 -15.61 38.70
CA ARG A 362 1.24 -16.90 38.46
C ARG A 362 0.58 -17.61 37.29
N SER A 363 1.37 -18.15 36.37
CA SER A 363 0.90 -19.08 35.35
C SER A 363 1.47 -20.45 35.62
N ILE A 364 0.59 -21.43 35.80
CA ILE A 364 0.96 -22.84 36.04
C ILE A 364 1.58 -23.40 34.75
N ASP A 365 0.94 -23.16 33.63
CA ASP A 365 1.34 -23.70 32.33
C ASP A 365 2.71 -23.21 31.87
N LEU A 366 3.03 -21.92 32.14
CA LEU A 366 4.30 -21.29 31.73
C LEU A 366 5.37 -21.35 32.81
N GLY A 367 5.04 -21.77 34.04
CA GLY A 367 5.95 -21.71 35.18
C GLY A 367 6.43 -20.28 35.50
N ALA A 368 5.67 -19.27 35.10
CA ALA A 368 6.03 -17.87 35.24
C ALA A 368 5.33 -17.21 36.43
N MET A 369 6.01 -16.21 37.04
CA MET A 369 5.47 -15.40 38.10
C MET A 369 5.89 -13.93 37.92
N GLU A 370 4.97 -13.00 38.16
CA GLU A 370 5.22 -11.57 38.16
C GLU A 370 4.57 -10.91 39.39
N VAL A 371 5.26 -9.92 39.96
CA VAL A 371 4.74 -9.09 41.06
C VAL A 371 4.64 -7.67 40.58
N VAL A 372 3.44 -7.12 40.62
CA VAL A 372 3.10 -5.76 40.18
C VAL A 372 2.88 -4.86 41.39
N ARG A 373 3.64 -3.75 41.48
CA ARG A 373 3.65 -2.80 42.61
C ARG A 373 3.24 -1.40 42.21
N THR A 374 3.33 -1.08 40.92
CA THR A 374 3.05 0.27 40.43
C THR A 374 1.99 0.26 39.32
N TYR A 375 1.39 1.43 39.09
CA TYR A 375 0.46 1.60 37.96
C TYR A 375 1.14 1.40 36.61
N ASP A 376 2.43 1.81 36.46
CA ASP A 376 3.16 1.62 35.21
C ASP A 376 3.41 0.14 34.93
N GLU A 377 3.75 -0.66 35.96
CA GLU A 377 3.90 -2.10 35.81
C GLU A 377 2.55 -2.77 35.46
N LEU A 378 1.44 -2.31 36.03
CA LEU A 378 0.09 -2.79 35.73
C LEU A 378 -0.34 -2.40 34.30
N ALA A 379 -0.02 -1.16 33.90
CA ALA A 379 -0.32 -0.64 32.56
C ALA A 379 0.54 -1.27 31.44
N ALA A 380 1.60 -2.03 31.79
CA ALA A 380 2.47 -2.69 30.83
C ALA A 380 1.85 -3.96 30.20
N PHE A 381 0.51 -4.04 30.10
CA PHE A 381 -0.19 -5.14 29.43
C PHE A 381 0.02 -5.14 27.91
N ASN A 382 0.46 -4.05 27.31
CA ASN A 382 0.81 -3.91 25.91
C ASN A 382 2.27 -4.28 25.58
N LYS A 383 3.04 -4.77 26.56
CA LYS A 383 4.42 -5.18 26.32
C LYS A 383 4.44 -6.50 25.54
N VAL A 384 5.09 -6.47 24.37
CA VAL A 384 5.22 -7.65 23.51
C VAL A 384 5.89 -8.81 24.24
N GLY A 385 5.28 -10.01 24.16
CA GLY A 385 5.80 -11.22 24.80
C GLY A 385 5.55 -11.34 26.31
N SER A 386 4.77 -10.43 26.93
CA SER A 386 4.40 -10.57 28.36
C SER A 386 3.38 -11.69 28.54
N PRO A 387 3.64 -12.68 29.41
CA PRO A 387 2.70 -13.78 29.69
C PRO A 387 1.47 -13.32 30.48
N PHE A 388 1.52 -12.12 31.09
CA PHE A 388 0.46 -11.60 31.95
C PHE A 388 -0.30 -10.40 31.37
N SER A 389 -0.23 -10.18 30.05
CA SER A 389 -0.94 -9.08 29.38
C SER A 389 -2.45 -9.09 29.64
N ILE A 390 -3.10 -10.26 29.52
CA ILE A 390 -4.56 -10.41 29.70
C ILE A 390 -4.98 -10.12 31.15
N PRO A 391 -4.42 -10.73 32.20
CA PRO A 391 -4.81 -10.41 33.58
C PRO A 391 -4.50 -8.97 33.97
N LYS A 392 -3.41 -8.37 33.51
CA LYS A 392 -3.13 -6.95 33.71
C LYS A 392 -4.22 -6.07 33.09
N ALA A 393 -4.56 -6.31 31.82
CA ALA A 393 -5.63 -5.57 31.15
C ALA A 393 -6.98 -5.72 31.87
N ALA A 394 -7.31 -6.92 32.34
CA ALA A 394 -8.53 -7.18 33.10
C ALA A 394 -8.57 -6.36 34.42
N LEU A 395 -7.47 -6.31 35.16
CA LEU A 395 -7.38 -5.51 36.38
C LEU A 395 -7.48 -4.00 36.12
N VAL A 396 -6.82 -3.52 35.04
CA VAL A 396 -6.94 -2.11 34.61
C VAL A 396 -8.41 -1.77 34.33
N LEU A 397 -9.08 -2.59 33.52
CA LEU A 397 -10.51 -2.41 33.19
C LEU A 397 -11.44 -2.54 34.40
N ALA A 398 -11.06 -3.36 35.39
CA ALA A 398 -11.80 -3.50 36.66
C ALA A 398 -11.63 -2.29 37.60
N GLY A 399 -10.86 -1.27 37.19
CA GLY A 399 -10.69 -0.02 37.95
C GLY A 399 -9.47 0.03 38.85
N PHE A 400 -8.52 -0.90 38.74
CA PHE A 400 -7.24 -0.84 39.47
C PHE A 400 -6.18 0.06 38.80
N HIS A 401 -6.59 0.97 37.92
CA HIS A 401 -5.72 1.95 37.28
C HIS A 401 -6.44 3.31 37.18
N PRO A 402 -5.74 4.45 37.33
CA PRO A 402 -6.34 5.78 37.32
C PRO A 402 -7.22 6.07 36.10
N ASP A 403 -6.87 5.54 34.92
CA ASP A 403 -7.64 5.75 33.67
C ASP A 403 -9.08 5.19 33.78
N PHE A 404 -9.30 4.14 34.58
CA PHE A 404 -10.57 3.43 34.70
C PHE A 404 -11.14 3.44 36.11
N SER A 405 -10.41 3.98 37.09
CA SER A 405 -10.89 4.13 38.47
C SER A 405 -11.84 5.32 38.61
N ALA A 406 -12.92 5.14 39.35
CA ALA A 406 -13.81 6.23 39.75
C ALA A 406 -13.23 7.04 40.89
N GLU A 407 -12.23 6.55 41.59
CA GLU A 407 -11.55 7.17 42.71
C GLU A 407 -10.09 7.47 42.36
N VAL A 408 -9.53 8.56 42.97
CA VAL A 408 -8.13 8.93 42.73
C VAL A 408 -7.28 8.47 43.91
N HIS A 409 -6.25 7.68 43.62
CA HIS A 409 -5.29 7.21 44.60
C HIS A 409 -3.88 7.64 44.19
N ALA A 410 -3.00 7.88 45.17
CA ALA A 410 -1.65 8.34 44.95
C ALA A 410 -0.73 7.27 44.33
N SER A 411 -1.04 6.02 44.58
CA SER A 411 -0.29 4.86 44.04
C SER A 411 -1.16 3.60 44.00
N LEU A 412 -0.71 2.54 43.31
CA LEU A 412 -1.36 1.25 43.33
C LEU A 412 -1.42 0.66 44.73
N GLU A 413 -0.37 0.84 45.54
CA GLU A 413 -0.33 0.43 46.95
C GLU A 413 -1.42 1.12 47.76
N ALA A 414 -1.57 2.46 47.62
CA ALA A 414 -2.61 3.21 48.28
C ALA A 414 -4.02 2.78 47.84
N GLN A 415 -4.20 2.46 46.59
CA GLN A 415 -5.46 1.90 46.09
C GLN A 415 -5.77 0.51 46.66
N LEU A 416 -4.78 -0.38 46.76
CA LEU A 416 -4.93 -1.71 47.36
C LEU A 416 -5.15 -1.64 48.89
N GLU A 417 -4.59 -0.60 49.54
CA GLU A 417 -4.89 -0.32 50.96
C GLU A 417 -6.37 0.09 51.13
N ALA A 418 -6.85 1.01 50.29
CA ALA A 418 -8.26 1.39 50.26
C ALA A 418 -9.20 0.22 49.89
N PHE A 419 -8.76 -0.64 48.97
CA PHE A 419 -9.47 -1.90 48.61
C PHE A 419 -9.49 -2.92 49.77
N GLY A 420 -8.53 -2.87 50.68
CA GLY A 420 -8.42 -3.69 51.87
C GLY A 420 -7.53 -4.95 51.76
N ALA A 421 -6.98 -5.24 50.57
CA ALA A 421 -6.13 -6.40 50.33
C ALA A 421 -5.23 -6.20 49.13
N GLY A 422 -4.11 -6.92 49.02
CA GLY A 422 -3.50 -7.24 47.71
C GLY A 422 -4.22 -8.35 47.02
N ILE A 423 -3.79 -8.72 45.82
CA ILE A 423 -4.46 -9.69 44.95
C ILE A 423 -3.45 -10.74 44.47
N GLU A 424 -3.77 -11.99 44.64
CA GLU A 424 -3.02 -13.11 44.04
C GLU A 424 -3.89 -13.78 42.99
N ILE A 425 -3.38 -13.88 41.75
CA ILE A 425 -4.03 -14.49 40.59
C ILE A 425 -3.21 -15.67 40.13
N THR A 426 -3.85 -16.83 39.98
CA THR A 426 -3.23 -18.03 39.38
C THR A 426 -4.04 -18.46 38.16
N LEU A 427 -3.35 -18.60 37.05
CA LEU A 427 -3.87 -18.96 35.73
C LEU A 427 -3.41 -20.34 35.34
#